data_772ffc5f4c3325426fe948847e142579
#
_entry.id   772ffc5f4c3325426fe948847e142579
#
_cell.length_a   1.000
_cell.length_b   1.000
_cell.length_c   1.000
_cell.angle_alpha   90.00
_cell.angle_beta   90.00
_cell.angle_gamma   90.00
#
_symmetry.space_group_name_H-M   'P 1'
#
loop_
_entity.id
_entity.type
_entity.pdbx_description
1 polymer ?
#
loop_
_entity_poly.entity_id
_entity_poly.type
_entity_poly.pdbx_seq_one_letter_code
_entity_poly.pdbx_strand_id
1 'polypeptide(L)'
;MPLRLIKGVMEGDPSRAAALVELEDRILERATAQREGTRVSAAEVRRRYDVPQNVLDRLAELEVLTPTSRGYDADDVKIIEAISRFRAGGYDERLGFTVFDTLRYREALAPLVREEVRTLLERLAGEVSVDRAAKIIASGAEPLRELVGAMHSKMLLAELRGQRRR
;
A
#
# COMPACT_ATOMS: atom_id res chain seq x y z
N MET A 1 15.95 -2.86 -2.38
CA MET A 1 15.97 -2.06 -3.63
C MET A 1 16.61 -2.86 -4.75
N PRO A 2 16.01 -2.94 -5.93
CA PRO A 2 16.65 -3.66 -7.03
C PRO A 2 17.91 -2.91 -7.47
N LEU A 3 19.05 -3.58 -7.47
CA LEU A 3 20.34 -3.11 -7.94
C LEU A 3 20.30 -2.39 -9.31
N ARG A 4 19.26 -2.61 -10.11
CA ARG A 4 19.08 -1.98 -11.44
C ARG A 4 18.73 -0.49 -11.39
N LEU A 5 18.08 -0.01 -10.32
CA LEU A 5 17.78 1.42 -10.15
C LEU A 5 19.03 2.22 -9.78
N ILE A 6 19.90 1.62 -8.97
CA ILE A 6 21.17 2.21 -8.58
C ILE A 6 22.09 2.38 -9.83
N LYS A 7 22.06 1.42 -10.75
CA LYS A 7 22.94 1.43 -11.92
C LYS A 7 22.61 2.56 -12.91
N GLY A 8 21.34 2.84 -13.16
CA GLY A 8 20.92 3.92 -14.07
C GLY A 8 21.16 5.34 -13.53
N VAL A 9 21.20 5.50 -12.19
CA VAL A 9 21.47 6.78 -11.53
C VAL A 9 22.96 7.01 -11.34
N MET A 10 23.74 5.95 -11.12
CA MET A 10 25.21 6.04 -10.95
C MET A 10 25.96 6.40 -12.22
N GLU A 11 25.39 6.18 -13.39
CA GLU A 11 26.01 6.52 -14.67
C GLU A 11 25.93 8.01 -15.03
N GLY A 12 25.11 8.82 -14.30
CA GLY A 12 24.86 10.23 -14.60
C GLY A 12 25.43 11.25 -13.62
N ASP A 13 25.27 11.07 -12.30
CA ASP A 13 25.67 12.05 -11.28
C ASP A 13 25.81 11.40 -9.89
N PRO A 14 27.04 11.33 -9.32
CA PRO A 14 27.28 10.77 -7.99
C PRO A 14 26.55 11.51 -6.86
N SER A 15 26.34 12.83 -6.98
CA SER A 15 25.65 13.62 -5.97
C SER A 15 24.15 13.30 -5.94
N ARG A 16 23.58 13.02 -7.09
CA ARG A 16 22.17 12.62 -7.24
C ARG A 16 21.94 11.21 -6.68
N ALA A 17 22.87 10.28 -6.88
CA ALA A 17 22.81 8.94 -6.31
C ALA A 17 22.84 8.99 -4.77
N ALA A 18 23.70 9.81 -4.17
CA ALA A 18 23.78 10.02 -2.74
C ALA A 18 22.49 10.64 -2.19
N ALA A 19 21.92 11.63 -2.86
CA ALA A 19 20.65 12.25 -2.49
C ALA A 19 19.48 11.25 -2.53
N LEU A 20 19.47 10.34 -3.50
CA LEU A 20 18.48 9.29 -3.62
C LEU A 20 18.50 8.32 -2.43
N VAL A 21 19.68 7.84 -2.06
CA VAL A 21 19.86 6.94 -0.90
C VAL A 21 19.43 7.63 0.40
N GLU A 22 19.85 8.88 0.59
CA GLU A 22 19.48 9.66 1.77
C GLU A 22 17.96 9.87 1.87
N LEU A 23 17.30 10.15 0.74
CA LEU A 23 15.85 10.30 0.69
C LEU A 23 15.12 9.01 1.03
N GLU A 24 15.56 7.87 0.49
CA GLU A 24 15.00 6.55 0.83
C GLU A 24 15.12 6.27 2.33
N ASP A 25 16.31 6.46 2.90
CA ASP A 25 16.56 6.23 4.32
C ASP A 25 15.64 7.09 5.19
N ARG A 26 15.48 8.35 4.83
CA ARG A 26 14.61 9.27 5.58
C ARG A 26 13.13 8.87 5.51
N ILE A 27 12.65 8.44 4.35
CA ILE A 27 11.27 7.95 4.18
C ILE A 27 11.05 6.69 5.02
N LEU A 28 11.98 5.74 4.97
CA LEU A 28 11.91 4.50 5.74
C LEU A 28 11.95 4.75 7.25
N GLU A 29 12.81 5.62 7.73
CA GLU A 29 12.88 6.01 9.15
C GLU A 29 11.54 6.58 9.64
N ARG A 30 10.95 7.51 8.91
CA ARG A 30 9.65 8.11 9.26
C ARG A 30 8.52 7.09 9.23
N ALA A 31 8.44 6.28 8.20
CA ALA A 31 7.42 5.25 8.05
C ALA A 31 7.51 4.21 9.17
N THR A 32 8.72 3.78 9.51
CA THR A 32 8.97 2.82 10.59
C THR A 32 8.58 3.39 11.95
N ALA A 33 8.98 4.61 12.25
CA ALA A 33 8.66 5.28 13.52
C ALA A 33 7.14 5.44 13.72
N GLN A 34 6.40 5.83 12.68
CA GLN A 34 4.95 5.97 12.74
C GLN A 34 4.24 4.64 12.95
N ARG A 35 4.70 3.58 12.28
CA ARG A 35 4.08 2.25 12.34
C ARG A 35 4.32 1.55 13.67
N GLU A 36 5.52 1.65 14.22
CA GLU A 36 5.86 1.03 15.52
C GLU A 36 5.02 1.61 16.69
N GLY A 37 4.68 2.90 16.66
CA GLY A 37 3.87 3.54 17.68
C GLY A 37 2.38 3.24 17.66
N THR A 38 1.87 2.63 16.57
CA THR A 38 0.42 2.45 16.32
C THR A 38 0.00 1.00 16.12
N ARG A 39 0.84 0.04 16.47
CA ARG A 39 0.50 -1.38 16.32
C ARG A 39 -0.62 -1.80 17.24
N VAL A 40 -1.51 -2.65 16.70
CA VAL A 40 -2.65 -3.23 17.40
C VAL A 40 -2.42 -4.74 17.56
N SER A 41 -2.58 -5.25 18.77
CA SER A 41 -2.37 -6.68 19.03
C SER A 41 -3.38 -7.56 18.29
N ALA A 42 -2.98 -8.79 18.01
CA ALA A 42 -3.87 -9.78 17.39
C ALA A 42 -5.15 -10.02 18.22
N ALA A 43 -5.04 -10.00 19.54
CA ALA A 43 -6.20 -10.15 20.43
C ALA A 43 -7.18 -8.97 20.29
N GLU A 44 -6.68 -7.76 20.18
CA GLU A 44 -7.49 -6.56 20.00
C GLU A 44 -8.19 -6.55 18.64
N VAL A 45 -7.51 -6.95 17.57
CA VAL A 45 -8.08 -7.09 16.23
C VAL A 45 -9.24 -8.09 16.24
N ARG A 46 -9.07 -9.24 16.90
CA ARG A 46 -10.13 -10.25 17.02
C ARG A 46 -11.36 -9.75 17.81
N ARG A 47 -11.16 -8.85 18.77
CA ARG A 47 -12.28 -8.25 19.51
C ARG A 47 -13.03 -7.19 18.71
N ARG A 48 -12.32 -6.44 17.87
CA ARG A 48 -12.89 -5.32 17.11
C ARG A 48 -13.56 -5.72 15.81
N TYR A 49 -13.05 -6.75 15.14
CA TYR A 49 -13.41 -7.08 13.77
C TYR A 49 -13.85 -8.54 13.65
N ASP A 50 -14.97 -8.74 12.98
CA ASP A 50 -15.51 -10.07 12.68
C ASP A 50 -14.86 -10.63 11.40
N VAL A 51 -13.60 -11.03 11.52
CA VAL A 51 -12.85 -11.71 10.46
C VAL A 51 -12.30 -13.02 11.02
N PRO A 52 -12.60 -14.17 10.40
CA PRO A 52 -12.11 -15.47 10.86
C PRO A 52 -10.58 -15.53 10.91
N GLN A 53 -10.03 -16.21 11.89
CA GLN A 53 -8.59 -16.33 12.07
C GLN A 53 -7.89 -16.96 10.84
N ASN A 54 -8.50 -17.99 10.25
CA ASN A 54 -7.97 -18.61 9.04
C ASN A 54 -7.89 -17.65 7.85
N VAL A 55 -8.78 -16.68 7.76
CA VAL A 55 -8.75 -15.62 6.74
C VAL A 55 -7.57 -14.68 7.00
N LEU A 56 -7.38 -14.25 8.24
CA LEU A 56 -6.24 -13.41 8.63
C LEU A 56 -4.90 -14.11 8.37
N ASP A 57 -4.80 -15.39 8.74
CA ASP A 57 -3.59 -16.18 8.52
C ASP A 57 -3.29 -16.30 7.02
N ARG A 58 -4.29 -16.57 6.22
CA ARG A 58 -4.14 -16.68 4.76
C ARG A 58 -3.73 -15.37 4.11
N LEU A 59 -4.30 -14.25 4.56
CA LEU A 59 -3.91 -12.92 4.09
C LEU A 59 -2.46 -12.57 4.45
N ALA A 60 -1.98 -13.05 5.60
CA ALA A 60 -0.58 -12.90 5.99
C ALA A 60 0.35 -13.77 5.13
N GLU A 61 -0.02 -15.02 4.84
CA GLU A 61 0.71 -15.90 3.92
C GLU A 61 0.82 -15.32 2.52
N LEU A 62 -0.22 -14.62 2.05
CA LEU A 62 -0.26 -13.95 0.75
C LEU A 62 0.38 -12.57 0.76
N GLU A 63 0.97 -12.17 1.87
CA GLU A 63 1.61 -10.86 2.06
C GLU A 63 0.67 -9.65 1.82
N VAL A 64 -0.63 -9.86 1.97
CA VAL A 64 -1.61 -8.76 2.02
C VAL A 64 -1.55 -8.07 3.37
N LEU A 65 -1.40 -8.85 4.44
CA LEU A 65 -1.12 -8.38 5.79
C LEU A 65 0.32 -8.71 6.16
N THR A 66 0.94 -7.85 6.95
CA THR A 66 2.33 -8.00 7.38
C THR A 66 2.47 -7.93 8.91
N PRO A 67 1.79 -8.83 9.66
CA PRO A 67 1.86 -8.83 11.11
C PRO A 67 3.25 -9.20 11.61
N THR A 68 3.59 -8.68 12.79
CA THR A 68 4.76 -9.06 13.56
C THR A 68 4.33 -9.64 14.91
N SER A 69 5.29 -10.03 15.75
CA SER A 69 5.00 -10.45 17.13
C SER A 69 4.29 -9.38 17.96
N ARG A 70 4.39 -8.11 17.56
CA ARG A 70 3.70 -6.97 18.20
C ARG A 70 2.29 -6.72 17.64
N GLY A 71 1.86 -7.48 16.64
CA GLY A 71 0.55 -7.36 16.02
C GLY A 71 0.59 -6.70 14.64
N TYR A 72 -0.47 -5.99 14.34
CA TYR A 72 -0.76 -5.39 13.04
C TYR A 72 -0.46 -3.89 13.02
N ASP A 73 0.13 -3.38 11.95
CA ASP A 73 0.32 -1.95 11.75
C ASP A 73 -1.00 -1.24 11.37
N ALA A 74 -0.96 0.09 11.27
CA ALA A 74 -2.16 0.88 10.98
C ALA A 74 -2.77 0.56 9.60
N ASP A 75 -1.96 0.23 8.60
CA ASP A 75 -2.45 -0.14 7.27
C ASP A 75 -3.08 -1.53 7.28
N ASP A 76 -2.48 -2.49 7.98
CA ASP A 76 -3.07 -3.82 8.19
C ASP A 76 -4.45 -3.71 8.85
N VAL A 77 -4.58 -2.88 9.88
CA VAL A 77 -5.86 -2.66 10.57
C VAL A 77 -6.92 -2.10 9.63
N LYS A 78 -6.57 -1.14 8.78
CA LYS A 78 -7.48 -0.60 7.76
C LYS A 78 -7.92 -1.65 6.74
N ILE A 79 -7.00 -2.52 6.32
CA ILE A 79 -7.32 -3.65 5.42
C ILE A 79 -8.29 -4.60 6.11
N ILE A 80 -8.03 -4.99 7.35
CA ILE A 80 -8.90 -5.88 8.13
C ILE A 80 -10.28 -5.27 8.35
N GLU A 81 -10.35 -4.01 8.69
CA GLU A 81 -11.61 -3.27 8.83
C GLU A 81 -12.40 -3.28 7.52
N ALA A 82 -11.75 -3.00 6.40
CA ALA A 82 -12.38 -3.03 5.07
C ALA A 82 -12.93 -4.43 4.76
N ILE A 83 -12.17 -5.48 5.02
CA ILE A 83 -12.60 -6.87 4.81
C ILE A 83 -13.80 -7.20 5.72
N SER A 84 -13.77 -6.80 6.98
CA SER A 84 -14.90 -6.96 7.90
C SER A 84 -16.17 -6.30 7.36
N ARG A 85 -16.06 -5.09 6.83
CA ARG A 85 -17.18 -4.36 6.22
C ARG A 85 -17.68 -5.00 4.92
N PHE A 86 -16.79 -5.51 4.09
CA PHE A 86 -17.18 -6.31 2.90
C PHE A 86 -18.00 -7.53 3.30
N ARG A 87 -17.54 -8.29 4.28
CA ARG A 87 -18.23 -9.48 4.78
C ARG A 87 -19.60 -9.13 5.37
N ALA A 88 -19.68 -8.08 6.15
CA ALA A 88 -20.95 -7.59 6.71
C ALA A 88 -21.94 -7.16 5.62
N GLY A 89 -21.45 -6.66 4.49
CA GLY A 89 -22.24 -6.27 3.33
C GLY A 89 -22.63 -7.43 2.39
N GLY A 90 -22.18 -8.66 2.67
CA GLY A 90 -22.50 -9.84 1.87
C GLY A 90 -21.38 -10.34 0.96
N TYR A 91 -20.21 -9.69 0.93
CA TYR A 91 -19.04 -10.19 0.22
C TYR A 91 -18.34 -11.28 1.03
N ASP A 92 -18.94 -12.44 1.07
CA ASP A 92 -18.44 -13.60 1.84
C ASP A 92 -18.39 -14.89 1.00
N GLU A 93 -17.99 -15.97 1.63
CA GLU A 93 -17.79 -17.26 0.98
C GLU A 93 -19.11 -17.85 0.42
N ARG A 94 -20.26 -17.46 0.94
CA ARG A 94 -21.58 -17.92 0.45
C ARG A 94 -21.85 -17.43 -0.97
N LEU A 95 -21.30 -16.27 -1.33
CA LEU A 95 -21.35 -15.73 -2.69
C LEU A 95 -20.06 -15.98 -3.48
N GLY A 96 -19.16 -16.80 -2.97
CA GLY A 96 -17.93 -17.20 -3.63
C GLY A 96 -16.77 -16.22 -3.48
N PHE A 97 -16.89 -15.22 -2.61
CA PHE A 97 -15.79 -14.30 -2.32
C PHE A 97 -14.78 -14.94 -1.37
N THR A 98 -13.51 -14.83 -1.71
CA THR A 98 -12.40 -15.42 -0.96
C THR A 98 -11.24 -14.43 -0.81
N VAL A 99 -10.21 -14.83 -0.07
CA VAL A 99 -8.96 -14.06 0.06
C VAL A 99 -8.27 -13.79 -1.29
N PHE A 100 -8.50 -14.62 -2.30
CA PHE A 100 -7.95 -14.43 -3.64
C PHE A 100 -8.54 -13.21 -4.36
N ASP A 101 -9.75 -12.80 -4.03
CA ASP A 101 -10.32 -11.54 -4.53
C ASP A 101 -9.55 -10.34 -3.98
N THR A 102 -9.07 -10.40 -2.75
CA THR A 102 -8.19 -9.39 -2.16
C THR A 102 -6.80 -9.42 -2.78
N LEU A 103 -6.25 -10.61 -3.02
CA LEU A 103 -4.95 -10.79 -3.66
C LEU A 103 -4.87 -10.12 -5.04
N ARG A 104 -5.95 -10.11 -5.79
CA ARG A 104 -6.05 -9.42 -7.10
C ARG A 104 -5.64 -7.96 -7.02
N TYR A 105 -6.06 -7.25 -5.97
CA TYR A 105 -5.70 -5.85 -5.77
C TYR A 105 -4.23 -5.68 -5.43
N ARG A 106 -3.69 -6.55 -4.58
CA ARG A 106 -2.27 -6.54 -4.26
C ARG A 106 -1.41 -6.75 -5.53
N GLU A 107 -1.75 -7.72 -6.34
CA GLU A 107 -1.04 -8.04 -7.58
C GLU A 107 -1.12 -6.89 -8.59
N ALA A 108 -2.26 -6.23 -8.70
CA ALA A 108 -2.45 -5.09 -9.59
C ALA A 108 -1.69 -3.85 -9.09
N LEU A 109 -1.67 -3.60 -7.77
CA LEU A 109 -1.02 -2.44 -7.17
C LEU A 109 0.51 -2.58 -7.11
N ALA A 110 1.04 -3.78 -6.97
CA ALA A 110 2.48 -3.98 -6.78
C ALA A 110 3.35 -3.37 -7.90
N PRO A 111 3.09 -3.58 -9.20
CA PRO A 111 3.84 -2.93 -10.26
C PRO A 111 3.64 -1.40 -10.30
N LEU A 112 2.42 -0.94 -10.03
CA LEU A 112 2.11 0.50 -9.97
C LEU A 112 2.90 1.19 -8.86
N VAL A 113 2.89 0.64 -7.66
CA VAL A 113 3.62 1.21 -6.51
C VAL A 113 5.13 1.25 -6.77
N ARG A 114 5.70 0.21 -7.39
CA ARG A 114 7.11 0.22 -7.80
C ARG A 114 7.42 1.37 -8.75
N GLU A 115 6.56 1.62 -9.71
CA GLU A 115 6.72 2.72 -10.67
C GLU A 115 6.54 4.09 -10.00
N GLU A 116 5.57 4.24 -9.12
CA GLU A 116 5.35 5.46 -8.33
C GLU A 116 6.58 5.82 -7.49
N VAL A 117 7.13 4.85 -6.75
CA VAL A 117 8.34 5.06 -5.94
C VAL A 117 9.52 5.48 -6.81
N ARG A 118 9.75 4.79 -7.92
CA ARG A 118 10.81 5.16 -8.86
C ARG A 118 10.64 6.58 -9.37
N THR A 119 9.45 6.94 -9.81
CA THR A 119 9.15 8.28 -10.34
C THR A 119 9.36 9.36 -9.30
N LEU A 120 8.87 9.16 -8.06
CA LEU A 120 9.05 10.12 -6.97
C LEU A 120 10.54 10.33 -6.64
N LEU A 121 11.30 9.26 -6.51
CA LEU A 121 12.73 9.33 -6.22
C LEU A 121 13.52 10.01 -7.35
N GLU A 122 13.25 9.66 -8.60
CA GLU A 122 13.91 10.26 -9.76
C GLU A 122 13.63 11.76 -9.88
N ARG A 123 12.41 12.20 -9.58
CA ARG A 123 12.01 13.60 -9.69
C ARG A 123 12.45 14.47 -8.52
N LEU A 124 12.53 13.91 -7.31
CA LEU A 124 12.80 14.68 -6.10
C LEU A 124 14.24 14.62 -5.64
N ALA A 125 14.94 13.51 -5.87
CA ALA A 125 16.33 13.35 -5.42
C ALA A 125 17.26 14.35 -6.12
N GLY A 126 17.96 15.17 -5.30
CA GLY A 126 18.88 16.19 -5.77
C GLY A 126 18.23 17.50 -6.27
N GLU A 127 16.90 17.54 -6.43
CA GLU A 127 16.18 18.74 -6.88
C GLU A 127 15.71 19.61 -5.69
N VAL A 128 15.36 18.97 -4.60
CA VAL A 128 14.96 19.62 -3.34
C VAL A 128 15.71 18.99 -2.19
N SER A 129 15.70 19.64 -1.01
CA SER A 129 16.28 19.03 0.19
C SER A 129 15.54 17.73 0.55
N VAL A 130 16.23 16.81 1.23
CA VAL A 130 15.65 15.54 1.68
C VAL A 130 14.40 15.76 2.55
N ASP A 131 14.44 16.72 3.47
CA ASP A 131 13.29 17.06 4.32
C ASP A 131 12.11 17.59 3.51
N ARG A 132 12.36 18.42 2.52
CA ARG A 132 11.32 18.93 1.60
C ARG A 132 10.71 17.80 0.77
N ALA A 133 11.52 16.93 0.22
CA ALA A 133 11.07 15.76 -0.55
C ALA A 133 10.20 14.84 0.30
N ALA A 134 10.61 14.53 1.53
CA ALA A 134 9.82 13.71 2.46
C ALA A 134 8.46 14.34 2.79
N LYS A 135 8.39 15.67 2.94
CA LYS A 135 7.13 16.40 3.15
C LYS A 135 6.22 16.34 1.91
N ILE A 136 6.77 16.49 0.72
CA ILE A 136 6.02 16.37 -0.53
C ILE A 136 5.39 14.97 -0.64
N ILE A 137 6.17 13.94 -0.41
CA ILE A 137 5.69 12.55 -0.47
C ILE A 137 4.60 12.30 0.58
N ALA A 138 4.80 12.74 1.81
CA ALA A 138 3.80 12.60 2.87
C ALA A 138 2.50 13.33 2.55
N SER A 139 2.57 14.52 1.98
CA SER A 139 1.39 15.31 1.60
C SER A 139 0.56 14.68 0.48
N GLY A 140 1.16 13.82 -0.33
CA GLY A 140 0.50 13.14 -1.44
C GLY A 140 -0.31 11.91 -1.05
N ALA A 141 -0.15 11.37 0.15
CA ALA A 141 -0.77 10.10 0.54
C ALA A 141 -2.30 10.14 0.52
N GLU A 142 -2.91 11.15 1.11
CA GLU A 142 -4.37 11.27 1.13
C GLU A 142 -4.96 11.65 -0.24
N PRO A 143 -4.46 12.67 -0.95
CA PRO A 143 -4.92 12.98 -2.30
C PRO A 143 -4.81 11.80 -3.27
N LEU A 144 -3.78 10.97 -3.15
CA LEU A 144 -3.62 9.77 -3.98
C LEU A 144 -4.72 8.74 -3.73
N ARG A 145 -5.07 8.49 -2.46
CA ARG A 145 -6.18 7.58 -2.11
C ARG A 145 -7.50 8.07 -2.68
N GLU A 146 -7.77 9.36 -2.57
CA GLU A 146 -8.98 9.98 -3.13
C GLU A 146 -9.01 9.87 -4.66
N LEU A 147 -7.89 10.16 -5.32
CA LEU A 147 -7.74 10.04 -6.78
C LEU A 147 -8.00 8.61 -7.25
N VAL A 148 -7.33 7.63 -6.68
CA VAL A 148 -7.46 6.21 -7.05
C VAL A 148 -8.89 5.72 -6.78
N GLY A 149 -9.48 6.06 -5.63
CA GLY A 149 -10.85 5.69 -5.29
C GLY A 149 -11.88 6.26 -6.27
N ALA A 150 -11.75 7.54 -6.63
CA ALA A 150 -12.64 8.19 -7.60
C ALA A 150 -12.49 7.59 -9.01
N MET A 151 -11.27 7.36 -9.45
CA MET A 151 -11.00 6.71 -10.75
C MET A 151 -11.56 5.29 -10.78
N HIS A 152 -11.37 4.52 -9.73
CA HIS A 152 -11.92 3.17 -9.62
C HIS A 152 -13.45 3.17 -9.75
N SER A 153 -14.13 4.07 -9.04
CA SER A 153 -15.59 4.20 -9.12
C SER A 153 -16.08 4.54 -10.54
N LYS A 154 -15.41 5.47 -11.21
CA LYS A 154 -15.74 5.82 -12.61
C LYS A 154 -15.52 4.65 -13.56
N MET A 155 -14.40 3.96 -13.44
CA MET A 155 -14.04 2.82 -14.29
C MET A 155 -14.99 1.65 -14.08
N LEU A 156 -15.40 1.37 -12.85
CA LEU A 156 -16.37 0.32 -12.52
C LEU A 156 -17.71 0.58 -13.22
N LEU A 157 -18.23 1.80 -13.14
CA LEU A 157 -19.48 2.17 -13.80
C LEU A 157 -19.37 2.12 -15.33
N ALA A 158 -18.23 2.53 -15.87
CA ALA A 158 -17.97 2.45 -17.32
C ALA A 158 -17.95 1.02 -17.82
N GLU A 159 -17.30 0.13 -17.06
CA GLU A 159 -17.25 -1.32 -17.38
C GLU A 159 -18.64 -1.96 -17.32
N LEU A 160 -19.43 -1.68 -16.32
CA LEU A 160 -20.80 -2.16 -16.18
C LEU A 160 -21.69 -1.71 -17.36
N ARG A 161 -21.54 -0.45 -17.80
CA ARG A 161 -22.24 0.06 -18.98
C ARG A 161 -21.78 -0.62 -20.27
N GLY A 162 -20.48 -0.91 -20.39
CA GLY A 162 -19.91 -1.62 -21.53
C GLY A 162 -20.43 -3.06 -21.63
N GLN A 163 -20.59 -3.75 -20.52
CA GLN A 163 -21.14 -5.12 -20.45
C GLN A 163 -22.60 -5.18 -20.92
N ARG A 164 -23.39 -4.14 -20.64
CA ARG A 164 -24.79 -4.07 -21.08
C ARG A 164 -24.97 -3.94 -22.60
N ARG A 165 -23.93 -3.50 -23.31
CA ARG A 165 -23.97 -3.27 -24.77
C ARG A 165 -23.48 -4.48 -25.59
N ARG A 166 -22.99 -5.53 -24.92
CA ARG A 166 -22.54 -6.77 -25.52
C ARG A 166 -23.64 -7.84 -25.40
#